data_be1b088d78e734d824ef81278f9b5124
#
_entry.id   be1b088d78e734d824ef81278f9b5124
#
_cell.length_a   1.000
_cell.length_b   1.000
_cell.length_c   1.000
_cell.angle_alpha   90.00
_cell.angle_beta   90.00
_cell.angle_gamma   90.00
#
_symmetry.space_group_name_H-M   'P 1'
#
loop_
_entity.id
_entity.type
_entity.pdbx_description
1 polymer ?
#
loop_
_entity_poly.entity_id
_entity_poly.type
_entity_poly.pdbx_seq_one_letter_code
_entity_poly.pdbx_strand_id
1 'polypeptide(L)'
;MEKVLFLDSPMKEKPYGSMRIQEKFGFGLMDKKIGEYWVISAHDNGLSKIKNGKYKGETLKDVYLNHRELFANDPHDKFPLLVKINEIQEPCSVQVHPDDAYARKYENDYGKAEFCLWLDVEEGTKIIRGHSAKTKEEFRKAIEEKAWDTLFVRKLVHANEFVYTPAGTVHGIEGKLMMAEVQQSSDVTYRIYDYERKDANGNMRELHIDQAIEVTNIPHVEPDVHPIVTMLEGNEVIEYVNEKYFSVTRYKIQNEIHINNPSYSLCLPLSGNGILDIDGKEYDIQAGIGFIITSHTKRYFIKGNIDLLVSVPK
;
A
#
# COMPACT_ATOMS: atom_id res chain seq x y z
N MET A 1 -21.30 -2.62 -20.30
CA MET A 1 -20.28 -1.80 -19.60
C MET A 1 -19.47 -2.72 -18.71
N GLU A 2 -18.15 -2.51 -18.60
CA GLU A 2 -17.32 -3.36 -17.77
C GLU A 2 -17.61 -3.10 -16.30
N LYS A 3 -17.87 -4.17 -15.54
CA LYS A 3 -18.25 -4.11 -14.13
C LYS A 3 -17.08 -4.43 -13.19
N VAL A 4 -16.09 -5.18 -13.71
CA VAL A 4 -14.86 -5.54 -12.99
C VAL A 4 -13.67 -5.52 -13.94
N LEU A 5 -12.53 -5.02 -13.45
CA LEU A 5 -11.25 -5.00 -14.15
C LEU A 5 -10.26 -5.85 -13.36
N PHE A 6 -9.88 -7.02 -13.87
CA PHE A 6 -8.79 -7.83 -13.34
C PHE A 6 -7.44 -7.32 -13.87
N LEU A 7 -6.41 -7.39 -13.05
CA LEU A 7 -5.14 -6.78 -13.34
C LEU A 7 -4.02 -7.81 -13.50
N ASP A 8 -3.11 -7.51 -14.43
CA ASP A 8 -1.78 -8.08 -14.55
C ASP A 8 -0.78 -7.01 -14.16
N SER A 9 0.01 -7.26 -13.14
CA SER A 9 0.66 -6.19 -12.41
C SER A 9 2.16 -6.43 -12.22
N PRO A 10 2.99 -5.37 -12.21
CA PRO A 10 4.43 -5.49 -12.20
C PRO A 10 4.97 -5.94 -10.84
N MET A 11 5.93 -6.84 -10.89
CA MET A 11 6.78 -7.21 -9.76
C MET A 11 8.14 -6.52 -9.89
N LYS A 12 8.64 -5.99 -8.78
CA LYS A 12 9.89 -5.22 -8.73
C LYS A 12 10.93 -5.91 -7.87
N GLU A 13 12.08 -6.14 -8.47
CA GLU A 13 13.25 -6.55 -7.73
C GLU A 13 13.73 -5.44 -6.81
N LYS A 14 13.99 -5.76 -5.56
CA LYS A 14 14.57 -4.86 -4.56
C LYS A 14 15.65 -5.59 -3.77
N PRO A 15 16.67 -4.89 -3.27
CA PRO A 15 17.74 -5.52 -2.49
C PRO A 15 17.25 -6.32 -1.28
N TYR A 16 16.14 -5.86 -0.67
CA TYR A 16 15.51 -6.49 0.48
C TYR A 16 14.47 -7.57 0.14
N GLY A 17 14.24 -7.86 -1.15
CA GLY A 17 13.24 -8.82 -1.60
C GLY A 17 13.68 -10.28 -1.47
N SER A 18 12.72 -11.19 -1.69
CA SER A 18 12.94 -12.65 -1.72
C SER A 18 11.99 -13.34 -2.71
N MET A 19 11.92 -14.68 -2.64
CA MET A 19 10.98 -15.49 -3.43
C MET A 19 9.60 -15.61 -2.79
N ARG A 20 9.39 -15.15 -1.55
CA ARG A 20 8.20 -15.43 -0.74
C ARG A 20 6.88 -14.90 -1.33
N ILE A 21 6.90 -13.77 -2.08
CA ILE A 21 5.70 -13.30 -2.78
C ILE A 21 5.23 -14.33 -3.81
N GLN A 22 6.16 -14.86 -4.63
CA GLN A 22 5.85 -15.85 -5.63
C GLN A 22 5.36 -17.17 -5.00
N GLU A 23 6.02 -17.60 -3.92
CA GLU A 23 5.66 -18.81 -3.18
C GLU A 23 4.27 -18.68 -2.54
N LYS A 24 4.01 -17.56 -1.84
CA LYS A 24 2.76 -17.32 -1.13
C LYS A 24 1.55 -17.29 -2.06
N PHE A 25 1.67 -16.67 -3.22
CA PHE A 25 0.55 -16.47 -4.14
C PHE A 25 0.53 -17.43 -5.32
N GLY A 26 1.46 -18.39 -5.38
CA GLY A 26 1.52 -19.38 -6.45
C GLY A 26 1.86 -18.80 -7.82
N PHE A 27 2.50 -17.65 -7.86
CA PHE A 27 3.02 -17.09 -9.12
C PHE A 27 4.22 -17.91 -9.55
N GLY A 28 4.28 -18.30 -10.81
CA GLY A 28 5.39 -19.13 -11.31
C GLY A 28 6.75 -18.57 -10.89
N LEU A 29 7.63 -19.44 -10.38
CA LEU A 29 8.94 -19.06 -9.88
C LEU A 29 9.72 -18.31 -10.95
N MET A 30 9.92 -17.03 -10.74
CA MET A 30 10.91 -16.24 -11.45
C MET A 30 12.17 -16.28 -10.58
N ASP A 31 13.31 -16.51 -11.18
CA ASP A 31 14.61 -16.50 -10.48
C ASP A 31 15.02 -15.08 -10.10
N LYS A 32 14.15 -14.40 -9.33
CA LYS A 32 14.26 -13.00 -8.99
C LYS A 32 13.79 -12.73 -7.58
N LYS A 33 14.55 -11.92 -6.85
CA LYS A 33 14.18 -11.44 -5.52
C LYS A 33 13.19 -10.28 -5.63
N ILE A 34 11.91 -10.58 -5.47
CA ILE A 34 10.86 -9.57 -5.51
C ILE A 34 10.70 -8.93 -4.13
N GLY A 35 10.87 -7.62 -4.05
CA GLY A 35 10.60 -6.86 -2.84
C GLY A 35 9.26 -6.14 -2.86
N GLU A 36 8.77 -5.78 -4.06
CA GLU A 36 7.48 -5.11 -4.21
C GLU A 36 6.67 -5.72 -5.35
N TYR A 37 5.43 -6.05 -5.08
CA TYR A 37 4.42 -6.39 -6.08
C TYR A 37 3.37 -5.29 -6.12
N TRP A 38 3.33 -4.51 -7.18
CA TRP A 38 2.42 -3.38 -7.35
C TRP A 38 1.09 -3.86 -7.90
N VAL A 39 0.27 -4.42 -7.03
CA VAL A 39 -0.94 -5.17 -7.35
C VAL A 39 -1.98 -4.37 -8.11
N ILE A 40 -2.18 -3.09 -7.73
CA ILE A 40 -3.07 -2.14 -8.42
C ILE A 40 -2.30 -0.84 -8.59
N SER A 41 -1.86 -0.55 -9.79
CA SER A 41 -1.01 0.61 -10.07
C SER A 41 -1.31 1.24 -11.43
N ALA A 42 -1.52 2.55 -11.42
CA ALA A 42 -1.50 3.39 -12.61
C ALA A 42 -0.31 4.37 -12.61
N HIS A 43 0.67 4.15 -11.72
CA HIS A 43 1.86 4.99 -11.61
C HIS A 43 2.86 4.65 -12.72
N ASP A 44 3.49 5.66 -13.32
CA ASP A 44 4.39 5.50 -14.48
C ASP A 44 5.59 4.57 -14.22
N ASN A 45 6.06 4.50 -12.97
CA ASN A 45 7.12 3.60 -12.57
C ASN A 45 6.69 2.11 -12.56
N GLY A 46 5.39 1.80 -12.74
CA GLY A 46 4.93 0.41 -12.76
C GLY A 46 3.44 0.31 -13.02
N LEU A 47 3.06 0.19 -14.28
CA LEU A 47 1.67 0.16 -14.74
C LEU A 47 1.08 -1.24 -14.70
N SER A 48 -0.06 -1.41 -14.05
CA SER A 48 -0.90 -2.60 -14.18
C SER A 48 -1.63 -2.58 -15.53
N LYS A 49 -1.81 -3.76 -16.14
CA LYS A 49 -2.58 -3.95 -17.37
C LYS A 49 -3.89 -4.67 -17.10
N ILE A 50 -4.94 -4.32 -17.83
CA ILE A 50 -6.23 -4.98 -17.72
C ILE A 50 -6.16 -6.38 -18.37
N LYS A 51 -6.65 -7.41 -17.67
CA LYS A 51 -6.64 -8.81 -18.14
C LYS A 51 -7.91 -9.24 -18.86
N ASN A 52 -9.02 -8.54 -18.66
CA ASN A 52 -10.34 -8.98 -19.13
C ASN A 52 -11.11 -7.89 -19.88
N GLY A 53 -12.22 -8.29 -20.51
CA GLY A 53 -13.18 -7.39 -21.13
C GLY A 53 -12.63 -6.61 -22.32
N LYS A 54 -13.30 -5.52 -22.64
CA LYS A 54 -12.99 -4.72 -23.84
C LYS A 54 -11.66 -3.94 -23.71
N TYR A 55 -11.18 -3.74 -22.48
CA TYR A 55 -9.93 -3.00 -22.20
C TYR A 55 -8.71 -3.91 -22.04
N LYS A 56 -8.85 -5.21 -22.33
CA LYS A 56 -7.76 -6.17 -22.18
C LYS A 56 -6.48 -5.73 -22.91
N GLY A 57 -5.37 -5.64 -22.16
CA GLY A 57 -4.06 -5.22 -22.65
C GLY A 57 -3.76 -3.71 -22.48
N GLU A 58 -4.79 -2.88 -22.26
CA GLU A 58 -4.60 -1.46 -21.94
C GLU A 58 -4.03 -1.31 -20.51
N THR A 59 -3.33 -0.20 -20.28
CA THR A 59 -2.84 0.10 -18.92
C THR A 59 -3.99 0.66 -18.07
N LEU A 60 -3.94 0.42 -16.75
CA LEU A 60 -4.89 1.02 -15.83
C LEU A 60 -4.88 2.55 -15.93
N LYS A 61 -3.70 3.16 -16.18
CA LYS A 61 -3.56 4.60 -16.40
C LYS A 61 -4.39 5.08 -17.59
N ASP A 62 -4.25 4.42 -18.74
CA ASP A 62 -4.98 4.81 -19.95
C ASP A 62 -6.48 4.63 -19.77
N VAL A 63 -6.92 3.51 -19.18
CA VAL A 63 -8.33 3.26 -18.90
C VAL A 63 -8.88 4.30 -17.91
N TYR A 64 -8.14 4.66 -16.87
CA TYR A 64 -8.56 5.70 -15.93
C TYR A 64 -8.69 7.07 -16.59
N LEU A 65 -7.75 7.46 -17.43
CA LEU A 65 -7.76 8.77 -18.09
C LEU A 65 -8.87 8.90 -19.13
N ASN A 66 -9.12 7.82 -19.89
CA ASN A 66 -10.05 7.84 -21.05
C ASN A 66 -11.48 7.37 -20.71
N HIS A 67 -11.67 6.72 -19.55
CA HIS A 67 -12.94 6.08 -19.15
C HIS A 67 -13.28 6.39 -17.69
N ARG A 68 -13.35 7.69 -17.38
CA ARG A 68 -13.65 8.19 -16.03
C ARG A 68 -14.96 7.69 -15.45
N GLU A 69 -15.92 7.38 -16.33
CA GLU A 69 -17.22 6.82 -15.94
C GLU A 69 -17.08 5.48 -15.20
N LEU A 70 -16.02 4.70 -15.43
CA LEU A 70 -15.74 3.46 -14.68
C LEU A 70 -15.33 3.73 -13.23
N PHE A 71 -14.87 4.92 -12.96
CA PHE A 71 -14.32 5.36 -11.68
C PHE A 71 -15.16 6.46 -11.04
N ALA A 72 -16.48 6.44 -11.28
CA ALA A 72 -17.44 7.43 -10.75
C ALA A 72 -17.12 8.89 -11.14
N ASN A 73 -16.43 9.12 -12.26
CA ASN A 73 -15.90 10.42 -12.67
C ASN A 73 -15.01 11.06 -11.60
N ASP A 74 -14.21 10.23 -10.94
CA ASP A 74 -13.26 10.63 -9.91
C ASP A 74 -12.49 11.92 -10.33
N PRO A 75 -12.45 12.97 -9.51
CA PRO A 75 -11.90 14.27 -9.91
C PRO A 75 -10.37 14.33 -9.97
N HIS A 76 -9.67 13.33 -9.46
CA HIS A 76 -8.21 13.34 -9.44
C HIS A 76 -7.61 13.31 -10.87
N ASP A 77 -6.59 14.08 -11.11
CA ASP A 77 -5.89 14.17 -12.39
C ASP A 77 -5.13 12.89 -12.76
N LYS A 78 -4.66 12.15 -11.75
CA LYS A 78 -4.03 10.82 -11.85
C LYS A 78 -4.84 9.81 -11.04
N PHE A 79 -4.71 8.53 -11.34
CA PHE A 79 -5.29 7.45 -10.51
C PHE A 79 -4.80 7.59 -9.06
N PRO A 80 -5.71 7.69 -8.07
CA PRO A 80 -5.35 8.25 -6.77
C PRO A 80 -4.57 7.34 -5.84
N LEU A 81 -4.69 6.01 -6.00
CA LEU A 81 -4.10 5.05 -5.07
C LEU A 81 -3.13 4.08 -5.75
N LEU A 82 -2.23 3.54 -4.97
CA LEU A 82 -1.33 2.45 -5.30
C LEU A 82 -1.46 1.37 -4.22
N VAL A 83 -1.77 0.13 -4.63
CA VAL A 83 -1.89 -1.02 -3.73
C VAL A 83 -0.76 -1.99 -4.02
N LYS A 84 -0.03 -2.39 -2.98
CA LYS A 84 1.15 -3.24 -3.08
C LYS A 84 1.11 -4.42 -2.11
N ILE A 85 1.91 -5.42 -2.41
CA ILE A 85 2.43 -6.38 -1.44
C ILE A 85 3.93 -6.19 -1.41
N ASN A 86 4.47 -5.93 -0.22
CA ASN A 86 5.90 -5.77 -0.01
C ASN A 86 6.45 -6.93 0.80
N GLU A 87 7.59 -7.42 0.37
CA GLU A 87 8.40 -8.43 1.06
C GLU A 87 9.69 -7.81 1.51
N ILE A 88 9.94 -7.84 2.81
CA ILE A 88 11.08 -7.19 3.46
C ILE A 88 11.90 -8.25 4.16
N GLN A 89 13.14 -8.47 3.72
CA GLN A 89 14.11 -9.39 4.32
C GLN A 89 15.34 -8.67 4.90
N GLU A 90 15.48 -7.39 4.60
CA GLU A 90 16.53 -6.52 5.09
C GLU A 90 15.91 -5.19 5.55
N PRO A 91 16.46 -4.48 6.53
CA PRO A 91 15.90 -3.22 6.99
C PRO A 91 15.61 -2.25 5.85
N CYS A 92 14.42 -1.65 5.83
CA CYS A 92 14.10 -0.56 4.92
C CYS A 92 14.68 0.75 5.44
N SER A 93 15.02 1.67 4.52
CA SER A 93 15.50 3.00 4.93
C SER A 93 14.50 3.68 5.86
N VAL A 94 15.01 4.44 6.82
CA VAL A 94 14.20 5.38 7.57
C VAL A 94 13.91 6.56 6.68
N GLN A 95 12.62 6.90 6.55
CA GLN A 95 12.13 7.83 5.55
C GLN A 95 10.92 8.63 6.04
N VAL A 96 10.61 9.65 5.29
CA VAL A 96 9.39 10.44 5.45
C VAL A 96 8.85 10.80 4.07
N HIS A 97 7.54 10.96 3.97
CA HIS A 97 6.87 11.34 2.73
C HIS A 97 6.24 12.72 2.86
N PRO A 98 6.27 13.53 1.79
CA PRO A 98 5.64 14.84 1.77
C PRO A 98 4.11 14.75 1.70
N ASP A 99 3.42 15.83 2.04
CA ASP A 99 2.01 16.03 1.71
C ASP A 99 1.80 16.45 0.24
N ASP A 100 0.53 16.54 -0.18
CA ASP A 100 0.18 16.94 -1.55
C ASP A 100 0.71 18.33 -1.94
N ALA A 101 0.71 19.28 -1.00
CA ALA A 101 1.12 20.65 -1.31
C ALA A 101 2.61 20.72 -1.64
N TYR A 102 3.41 20.03 -0.84
CA TYR A 102 4.85 19.94 -1.05
C TYR A 102 5.19 19.09 -2.30
N ALA A 103 4.60 17.90 -2.40
CA ALA A 103 4.89 16.98 -3.50
C ALA A 103 4.49 17.55 -4.88
N ARG A 104 3.34 18.23 -4.97
CA ARG A 104 2.93 18.89 -6.21
C ARG A 104 3.89 20.01 -6.62
N LYS A 105 4.41 20.74 -5.65
CA LYS A 105 5.29 21.88 -5.91
C LYS A 105 6.71 21.48 -6.35
N TYR A 106 7.27 20.45 -5.70
CA TYR A 106 8.68 20.11 -5.85
C TYR A 106 8.94 18.85 -6.66
N GLU A 107 7.98 17.88 -6.65
CA GLU A 107 8.14 16.58 -7.28
C GLU A 107 7.17 16.35 -8.46
N ASN A 108 6.22 17.27 -8.69
CA ASN A 108 5.14 17.10 -9.67
C ASN A 108 4.34 15.80 -9.44
N ASP A 109 4.13 15.43 -8.17
CA ASP A 109 3.47 14.20 -7.77
C ASP A 109 2.47 14.43 -6.63
N TYR A 110 1.75 13.38 -6.20
CA TYR A 110 0.94 13.40 -5.00
C TYR A 110 1.80 13.31 -3.74
N GLY A 111 1.25 13.73 -2.62
CA GLY A 111 1.72 13.35 -1.30
C GLY A 111 1.61 11.84 -1.10
N LYS A 112 2.10 11.34 0.04
CA LYS A 112 2.11 9.91 0.28
C LYS A 112 1.72 9.57 1.71
N ALA A 113 0.41 9.53 1.96
CA ALA A 113 -0.14 8.88 3.13
C ALA A 113 -0.30 7.38 2.84
N GLU A 114 -0.03 6.53 3.83
CA GLU A 114 0.04 5.08 3.70
C GLU A 114 -0.74 4.35 4.79
N PHE A 115 -1.29 3.21 4.43
CA PHE A 115 -1.79 2.17 5.32
C PHE A 115 -1.02 0.89 5.06
N CYS A 116 -0.51 0.24 6.10
CA CYS A 116 0.18 -1.04 6.02
C CYS A 116 -0.47 -2.05 6.96
N LEU A 117 -0.79 -3.24 6.45
CA LEU A 117 -1.25 -4.41 7.20
C LEU A 117 -0.17 -5.49 7.15
N TRP A 118 0.30 -5.92 8.32
CA TRP A 118 1.32 -6.96 8.43
C TRP A 118 0.72 -8.34 8.15
N LEU A 119 1.12 -8.99 7.05
CA LEU A 119 0.60 -10.30 6.63
C LEU A 119 1.39 -11.46 7.25
N ASP A 120 2.68 -11.24 7.46
CA ASP A 120 3.61 -12.19 8.07
C ASP A 120 4.77 -11.40 8.70
N VAL A 121 5.17 -11.77 9.90
CA VAL A 121 6.17 -11.03 10.69
C VAL A 121 7.10 -12.01 11.39
N GLU A 122 8.41 -11.90 11.17
CA GLU A 122 9.39 -12.66 11.94
C GLU A 122 9.47 -12.13 13.38
N GLU A 123 9.59 -13.03 14.34
CA GLU A 123 9.67 -12.66 15.77
C GLU A 123 10.80 -11.66 16.03
N GLY A 124 10.51 -10.65 16.82
CA GLY A 124 11.46 -9.58 17.15
C GLY A 124 11.55 -8.44 16.13
N THR A 125 10.80 -8.52 15.03
CA THR A 125 10.72 -7.44 14.05
C THR A 125 10.20 -6.16 14.68
N LYS A 126 10.87 -5.05 14.39
CA LYS A 126 10.50 -3.70 14.83
C LYS A 126 10.22 -2.80 13.64
N ILE A 127 9.39 -1.83 13.86
CA ILE A 127 9.25 -0.68 12.97
C ILE A 127 9.78 0.58 13.67
N ILE A 128 10.30 1.50 12.87
CA ILE A 128 10.51 2.88 13.30
C ILE A 128 9.20 3.62 13.03
N ARG A 129 8.68 4.34 14.06
CA ARG A 129 7.46 5.10 13.97
C ARG A 129 7.58 6.38 14.78
N GLY A 130 7.90 7.47 14.09
CA GLY A 130 8.14 8.77 14.70
C GLY A 130 9.55 8.95 15.27
N HIS A 131 9.71 10.07 15.96
CA HIS A 131 10.99 10.53 16.51
C HIS A 131 10.79 11.28 17.83
N SER A 132 11.87 11.47 18.58
CA SER A 132 11.86 12.12 19.90
C SER A 132 12.04 13.64 19.86
N ALA A 133 12.55 14.20 18.75
CA ALA A 133 12.86 15.62 18.63
C ALA A 133 11.62 16.51 18.78
N LYS A 134 11.79 17.67 19.42
CA LYS A 134 10.72 18.66 19.68
C LYS A 134 10.80 19.86 18.74
N THR A 135 11.96 20.12 18.14
CA THR A 135 12.17 21.20 17.17
C THR A 135 12.94 20.69 15.95
N LYS A 136 12.90 21.45 14.86
CA LYS A 136 13.68 21.13 13.64
C LYS A 136 15.17 21.14 13.88
N GLU A 137 15.63 22.02 14.75
CA GLU A 137 17.04 22.13 15.14
C GLU A 137 17.50 20.88 15.90
N GLU A 138 16.69 20.41 16.86
CA GLU A 138 16.97 19.15 17.56
C GLU A 138 16.98 17.97 16.61
N PHE A 139 16.02 17.91 15.67
CA PHE A 139 15.96 16.83 14.68
C PHE A 139 17.20 16.83 13.77
N ARG A 140 17.59 18.00 13.24
CA ARG A 140 18.80 18.16 12.41
C ARG A 140 20.06 17.78 13.19
N LYS A 141 20.21 18.28 14.40
CA LYS A 141 21.37 17.98 15.26
C LYS A 141 21.50 16.47 15.51
N ALA A 142 20.41 15.80 15.85
CA ALA A 142 20.41 14.35 16.08
C ALA A 142 20.82 13.55 14.82
N ILE A 143 20.41 14.01 13.62
CA ILE A 143 20.85 13.41 12.35
C ILE A 143 22.34 13.62 12.12
N GLU A 144 22.85 14.84 12.31
CA GLU A 144 24.26 15.19 12.14
C GLU A 144 25.17 14.40 13.11
N GLU A 145 24.71 14.21 14.34
CA GLU A 145 25.38 13.42 15.38
C GLU A 145 25.16 11.90 15.22
N LYS A 146 24.38 11.46 14.20
CA LYS A 146 24.00 10.06 13.98
C LYS A 146 23.39 9.40 15.23
N ALA A 147 22.61 10.15 15.99
CA ALA A 147 22.02 9.72 17.26
C ALA A 147 20.76 8.85 17.04
N TRP A 148 20.83 7.87 16.13
CA TRP A 148 19.71 7.08 15.62
C TRP A 148 18.95 6.33 16.71
N ASP A 149 19.64 5.84 17.74
CA ASP A 149 19.04 5.06 18.82
C ASP A 149 18.17 5.90 19.76
N THR A 150 18.49 7.17 19.91
CA THR A 150 17.73 8.12 20.73
C THR A 150 16.74 8.93 19.93
N LEU A 151 17.01 9.12 18.63
CA LEU A 151 16.12 9.87 17.74
C LEU A 151 14.88 9.07 17.34
N PHE A 152 15.05 7.83 16.88
CA PHE A 152 13.95 7.06 16.31
C PHE A 152 13.19 6.25 17.36
N VAL A 153 11.85 6.35 17.31
CA VAL A 153 10.97 5.55 18.15
C VAL A 153 10.72 4.19 17.50
N ARG A 154 11.07 3.13 18.22
CA ARG A 154 10.94 1.74 17.74
C ARG A 154 9.78 1.04 18.44
N LYS A 155 8.98 0.29 17.67
CA LYS A 155 7.86 -0.51 18.17
C LYS A 155 7.99 -1.94 17.65
N LEU A 156 7.79 -2.94 18.52
CA LEU A 156 7.59 -4.34 18.09
C LEU A 156 6.28 -4.44 17.33
N VAL A 157 6.24 -5.31 16.33
CA VAL A 157 5.04 -5.56 15.53
C VAL A 157 4.77 -7.05 15.38
N HIS A 158 3.49 -7.40 15.16
CA HIS A 158 3.02 -8.77 15.00
C HIS A 158 2.11 -8.89 13.77
N ALA A 159 1.97 -10.10 13.26
CA ALA A 159 1.07 -10.36 12.15
C ALA A 159 -0.38 -9.95 12.50
N ASN A 160 -1.08 -9.44 11.49
CA ASN A 160 -2.43 -8.86 11.55
C ASN A 160 -2.55 -7.50 12.28
N GLU A 161 -1.47 -6.92 12.78
CA GLU A 161 -1.46 -5.52 13.18
C GLU A 161 -1.34 -4.62 11.94
N PHE A 162 -1.71 -3.36 12.10
CA PHE A 162 -1.65 -2.36 11.03
C PHE A 162 -1.08 -1.04 11.53
N VAL A 163 -0.67 -0.21 10.59
CA VAL A 163 -0.34 1.19 10.83
C VAL A 163 -0.94 2.08 9.76
N TYR A 164 -1.40 3.27 10.15
CA TYR A 164 -1.71 4.37 9.24
C TYR A 164 -0.64 5.42 9.38
N THR A 165 0.01 5.78 8.30
CA THR A 165 1.17 6.69 8.24
C THR A 165 0.79 7.93 7.44
N PRO A 166 0.29 9.00 8.08
CA PRO A 166 0.09 10.29 7.42
C PRO A 166 1.40 10.84 6.86
N ALA A 167 1.31 11.65 5.81
CA ALA A 167 2.46 12.43 5.34
C ALA A 167 3.13 13.20 6.49
N GLY A 168 4.45 13.34 6.44
CA GLY A 168 5.25 13.95 7.50
C GLY A 168 5.62 13.02 8.65
N THR A 169 5.19 11.77 8.65
CA THR A 169 5.54 10.79 9.69
C THR A 169 6.83 10.05 9.33
N VAL A 170 7.85 10.17 10.17
CA VAL A 170 9.09 9.38 10.05
C VAL A 170 8.79 7.91 10.33
N HIS A 171 9.19 7.03 9.42
CA HIS A 171 8.96 5.59 9.56
C HIS A 171 10.04 4.77 8.87
N GLY A 172 10.07 3.48 9.20
CA GLY A 172 10.99 2.49 8.63
C GLY A 172 10.70 1.10 9.19
N ILE A 173 11.37 0.08 8.64
CA ILE A 173 11.21 -1.31 9.07
C ILE A 173 12.58 -1.87 9.44
N GLU A 174 12.69 -2.40 10.65
CA GLU A 174 13.90 -3.07 11.16
C GLU A 174 13.56 -4.55 11.47
N GLY A 175 13.74 -5.41 10.48
CA GLY A 175 13.43 -6.84 10.58
C GLY A 175 12.82 -7.40 9.31
N LYS A 176 12.13 -8.53 9.43
CA LYS A 176 11.59 -9.24 8.28
C LYS A 176 10.07 -9.37 8.39
N LEU A 177 9.39 -8.97 7.34
CA LEU A 177 7.93 -9.06 7.26
C LEU A 177 7.44 -9.06 5.81
N MET A 178 6.20 -9.50 5.64
CA MET A 178 5.41 -9.26 4.42
C MET A 178 4.20 -8.41 4.79
N MET A 179 3.88 -7.42 3.95
CA MET A 179 2.74 -6.53 4.20
C MET A 179 1.93 -6.25 2.94
N ALA A 180 0.64 -5.96 3.14
CA ALA A 180 -0.18 -5.27 2.17
C ALA A 180 -0.14 -3.77 2.47
N GLU A 181 0.09 -2.96 1.45
CA GLU A 181 0.19 -1.52 1.55
C GLU A 181 -0.84 -0.86 0.63
N VAL A 182 -1.58 0.10 1.16
CA VAL A 182 -2.46 1.01 0.41
C VAL A 182 -1.96 2.42 0.64
N GLN A 183 -1.60 3.12 -0.43
CA GLN A 183 -1.04 4.46 -0.35
C GLN A 183 -1.61 5.37 -1.43
N GLN A 184 -1.44 6.70 -1.27
CA GLN A 184 -1.61 7.61 -2.38
C GLN A 184 -0.66 7.20 -3.53
N SER A 185 -1.07 7.44 -4.78
CA SER A 185 -0.31 7.04 -5.97
C SER A 185 0.93 7.92 -6.19
N SER A 186 1.92 7.73 -5.35
CA SER A 186 3.22 8.43 -5.35
C SER A 186 4.36 7.49 -5.05
N ASP A 187 5.54 7.77 -5.61
CA ASP A 187 6.80 7.03 -5.34
C ASP A 187 7.85 7.94 -4.67
N VAL A 188 7.43 9.12 -4.20
CA VAL A 188 8.30 10.10 -3.55
C VAL A 188 8.70 9.64 -2.16
N THR A 189 10.01 9.62 -1.91
CA THR A 189 10.59 9.18 -0.64
C THR A 189 11.77 10.05 -0.24
N TYR A 190 11.68 10.72 0.89
CA TYR A 190 12.82 11.43 1.47
C TYR A 190 13.49 10.56 2.52
N ARG A 191 14.67 10.06 2.15
CA ARG A 191 15.45 9.11 2.95
C ARG A 191 16.31 9.85 3.96
N ILE A 192 16.17 9.46 5.23
CA ILE A 192 16.90 10.03 6.38
C ILE A 192 18.12 9.18 6.72
N TYR A 193 17.93 7.86 6.76
CA TYR A 193 18.97 6.91 7.11
C TYR A 193 18.79 5.60 6.34
N ASP A 194 19.88 5.03 5.85
CA ASP A 194 19.88 3.81 5.05
C ASP A 194 20.92 2.77 5.55
N TYR A 195 21.22 2.79 6.82
CA TYR A 195 22.14 1.82 7.48
C TYR A 195 23.53 1.79 6.83
N GLU A 196 23.94 2.88 6.18
CA GLU A 196 25.23 2.99 5.44
C GLU A 196 25.44 1.87 4.41
N ARG A 197 24.33 1.30 3.88
CA ARG A 197 24.36 0.21 2.90
C ARG A 197 24.96 0.68 1.58
N LYS A 198 25.78 -0.20 1.01
CA LYS A 198 26.37 0.01 -0.31
C LYS A 198 25.78 -0.98 -1.31
N ASP A 199 25.59 -0.51 -2.53
CA ASP A 199 25.27 -1.37 -3.68
C ASP A 199 26.48 -2.23 -4.09
N ALA A 200 26.30 -3.08 -5.11
CA ALA A 200 27.36 -3.93 -5.65
C ALA A 200 28.58 -3.15 -6.18
N ASN A 201 28.43 -1.84 -6.47
CA ASN A 201 29.49 -0.96 -6.94
C ASN A 201 30.14 -0.16 -5.80
N GLY A 202 29.69 -0.36 -4.56
CA GLY A 202 30.18 0.35 -3.39
C GLY A 202 29.54 1.72 -3.13
N ASN A 203 28.49 2.09 -3.86
CA ASN A 203 27.80 3.36 -3.71
C ASN A 203 26.67 3.27 -2.68
N MET A 204 26.54 4.29 -1.83
CA MET A 204 25.39 4.46 -0.94
C MET A 204 24.24 5.13 -1.70
N ARG A 205 22.99 4.81 -1.30
CA ARG A 205 21.82 5.54 -1.80
C ARG A 205 21.85 6.96 -1.25
N GLU A 206 21.34 7.87 -2.07
CA GLU A 206 21.20 9.29 -1.70
C GLU A 206 20.30 9.45 -0.47
N LEU A 207 20.70 10.34 0.43
CA LEU A 207 19.90 10.80 1.56
C LEU A 207 19.32 12.20 1.22
N HIS A 208 18.10 12.46 1.68
CA HIS A 208 17.36 13.69 1.37
C HIS A 208 17.10 14.46 2.66
N ILE A 209 18.17 14.78 3.39
CA ILE A 209 18.09 15.28 4.79
C ILE A 209 17.32 16.62 4.86
N ASP A 210 17.59 17.56 3.98
CA ASP A 210 16.96 18.87 4.01
C ASP A 210 15.46 18.77 3.70
N GLN A 211 15.09 18.04 2.65
CA GLN A 211 13.69 17.79 2.31
C GLN A 211 12.98 17.02 3.45
N ALA A 212 13.65 16.01 4.02
CA ALA A 212 13.08 15.25 5.13
C ALA A 212 12.79 16.13 6.34
N ILE A 213 13.72 17.01 6.73
CA ILE A 213 13.51 17.96 7.83
C ILE A 213 12.38 18.93 7.51
N GLU A 214 12.26 19.36 6.26
CA GLU A 214 11.24 20.31 5.83
C GLU A 214 9.83 19.73 5.96
N VAL A 215 9.63 18.46 5.56
CA VAL A 215 8.31 17.82 5.53
C VAL A 215 7.97 17.05 6.81
N THR A 216 8.93 16.78 7.70
CA THR A 216 8.65 16.02 8.92
C THR A 216 7.79 16.81 9.89
N ASN A 217 6.75 16.15 10.43
CA ASN A 217 5.93 16.67 11.52
C ASN A 217 6.73 16.67 12.84
N ILE A 218 7.09 17.83 13.33
CA ILE A 218 7.88 18.01 14.56
C ILE A 218 7.13 18.95 15.51
N PRO A 219 6.83 18.54 16.75
CA PRO A 219 7.05 17.18 17.29
C PRO A 219 6.22 16.10 16.59
N HIS A 220 6.66 14.85 16.67
CA HIS A 220 5.87 13.71 16.20
C HIS A 220 4.55 13.59 16.97
N VAL A 221 3.46 13.37 16.24
CA VAL A 221 2.14 13.06 16.78
C VAL A 221 1.67 11.72 16.22
N GLU A 222 1.37 10.78 17.11
CA GLU A 222 0.82 9.49 16.73
C GLU A 222 -0.62 9.67 16.22
N PRO A 223 -0.97 9.13 15.03
CA PRO A 223 -2.35 9.16 14.55
C PRO A 223 -3.30 8.39 15.47
N ASP A 224 -4.44 9.01 15.78
CA ASP A 224 -5.50 8.40 16.59
C ASP A 224 -6.46 7.61 15.68
N VAL A 225 -6.05 6.42 15.27
CA VAL A 225 -6.82 5.55 14.37
C VAL A 225 -7.09 4.22 15.04
N HIS A 226 -8.38 3.87 15.15
CA HIS A 226 -8.86 2.63 15.77
C HIS A 226 -9.71 1.83 14.80
N PRO A 227 -9.46 0.51 14.64
CA PRO A 227 -10.27 -0.32 13.76
C PRO A 227 -11.68 -0.52 14.33
N ILE A 228 -12.68 -0.49 13.45
CA ILE A 228 -14.06 -0.82 13.78
C ILE A 228 -14.32 -2.24 13.28
N VAL A 229 -14.62 -3.15 14.22
CA VAL A 229 -14.93 -4.56 13.90
C VAL A 229 -16.43 -4.76 13.95
N THR A 230 -16.99 -5.30 12.89
CA THR A 230 -18.42 -5.61 12.76
C THR A 230 -18.61 -7.01 12.19
N MET A 231 -19.84 -7.55 12.34
CA MET A 231 -20.23 -8.80 11.68
C MET A 231 -21.26 -8.49 10.59
N LEU A 232 -20.99 -8.96 9.38
CA LEU A 232 -21.89 -8.83 8.24
C LEU A 232 -22.13 -10.21 7.62
N GLU A 233 -23.40 -10.67 7.64
CA GLU A 233 -23.79 -11.98 7.09
C GLU A 233 -22.94 -13.13 7.63
N GLY A 234 -22.56 -13.07 8.93
CA GLY A 234 -21.74 -14.09 9.61
C GLY A 234 -20.23 -13.97 9.37
N ASN A 235 -19.78 -12.97 8.64
CA ASN A 235 -18.37 -12.72 8.33
C ASN A 235 -17.83 -11.56 9.16
N GLU A 236 -16.57 -11.62 9.56
CA GLU A 236 -15.89 -10.52 10.25
C GLU A 236 -15.48 -9.44 9.22
N VAL A 237 -15.87 -8.20 9.51
CA VAL A 237 -15.53 -7.02 8.71
C VAL A 237 -14.80 -6.02 9.59
N ILE A 238 -13.60 -5.61 9.17
CA ILE A 238 -12.73 -4.71 9.91
C ILE A 238 -12.49 -3.46 9.07
N GLU A 239 -13.10 -2.33 9.42
CA GLU A 239 -12.73 -1.03 8.88
C GLU A 239 -11.51 -0.53 9.66
N TYR A 240 -10.33 -0.53 9.03
CA TYR A 240 -9.09 -0.10 9.64
C TYR A 240 -8.92 1.41 9.66
N VAL A 241 -9.17 2.04 8.52
CA VAL A 241 -9.03 3.48 8.34
C VAL A 241 -10.15 4.03 7.46
N ASN A 242 -10.57 5.24 7.76
CA ASN A 242 -11.57 5.99 7.01
C ASN A 242 -11.15 7.47 7.00
N GLU A 243 -10.02 7.74 6.32
CA GLU A 243 -9.27 8.98 6.40
C GLU A 243 -9.45 9.86 5.14
N LYS A 244 -8.73 10.95 5.06
CA LYS A 244 -8.87 11.99 4.03
C LYS A 244 -8.75 11.44 2.61
N TYR A 245 -7.82 10.52 2.36
CA TYR A 245 -7.44 10.09 1.01
C TYR A 245 -8.05 8.76 0.59
N PHE A 246 -8.36 7.92 1.57
CA PHE A 246 -8.92 6.58 1.34
C PHE A 246 -9.54 5.98 2.59
N SER A 247 -10.36 4.98 2.37
CA SER A 247 -10.74 4.02 3.40
C SER A 247 -10.18 2.64 3.09
N VAL A 248 -9.92 1.83 4.13
CA VAL A 248 -9.46 0.45 3.99
C VAL A 248 -10.27 -0.46 4.90
N THR A 249 -10.91 -1.46 4.30
CA THR A 249 -11.73 -2.46 4.99
C THR A 249 -11.26 -3.85 4.63
N ARG A 250 -11.13 -4.73 5.63
CA ARG A 250 -10.82 -6.15 5.44
C ARG A 250 -12.07 -6.98 5.69
N TYR A 251 -12.38 -7.86 4.77
CA TYR A 251 -13.47 -8.83 4.85
C TYR A 251 -12.88 -10.23 5.01
N LYS A 252 -13.10 -10.87 6.16
CA LYS A 252 -12.74 -12.28 6.39
C LYS A 252 -13.97 -13.15 6.08
N ILE A 253 -14.07 -13.54 4.83
CA ILE A 253 -15.22 -14.24 4.26
C ILE A 253 -15.03 -15.74 4.46
N GLN A 254 -16.01 -16.40 5.12
CA GLN A 254 -15.98 -17.84 5.37
C GLN A 254 -16.94 -18.63 4.45
N ASN A 255 -18.02 -17.99 4.01
CA ASN A 255 -19.02 -18.59 3.13
C ASN A 255 -19.39 -17.65 2.00
N GLU A 256 -20.23 -16.67 2.31
CA GLU A 256 -20.75 -15.70 1.33
C GLU A 256 -21.01 -14.35 1.98
N ILE A 257 -20.92 -13.28 1.18
CA ILE A 257 -21.16 -11.92 1.64
C ILE A 257 -21.59 -11.02 0.48
N HIS A 258 -22.49 -10.08 0.78
CA HIS A 258 -22.84 -8.99 -0.13
C HIS A 258 -22.11 -7.71 0.27
N ILE A 259 -21.40 -7.10 -0.66
CA ILE A 259 -20.65 -5.88 -0.43
C ILE A 259 -21.21 -4.74 -1.27
N ASN A 260 -21.52 -3.63 -0.63
CA ASN A 260 -21.94 -2.41 -1.33
C ASN A 260 -20.72 -1.68 -1.90
N ASN A 261 -20.88 -1.12 -3.09
CA ASN A 261 -19.86 -0.35 -3.80
C ASN A 261 -20.41 1.04 -4.13
N PRO A 262 -20.24 2.02 -3.23
CA PRO A 262 -20.82 3.35 -3.42
C PRO A 262 -20.16 4.14 -4.55
N SER A 263 -18.91 3.86 -4.87
CA SER A 263 -18.12 4.51 -5.92
C SER A 263 -17.45 3.44 -6.79
N TYR A 264 -16.16 3.25 -6.66
CA TYR A 264 -15.42 2.12 -7.19
C TYR A 264 -14.47 1.62 -6.09
N SER A 265 -14.09 0.35 -6.15
CA SER A 265 -13.30 -0.28 -5.09
C SER A 265 -12.10 -1.02 -5.66
N LEU A 266 -10.96 -0.86 -4.99
CA LEU A 266 -9.73 -1.59 -5.27
C LEU A 266 -9.68 -2.80 -4.33
N CYS A 267 -9.67 -3.99 -4.92
CA CYS A 267 -9.77 -5.25 -4.20
C CYS A 267 -8.48 -6.06 -4.28
N LEU A 268 -7.92 -6.42 -3.13
CA LEU A 268 -6.75 -7.29 -3.01
C LEU A 268 -7.10 -8.51 -2.15
N PRO A 269 -7.31 -9.70 -2.74
CA PRO A 269 -7.38 -10.93 -1.98
C PRO A 269 -6.03 -11.27 -1.34
N LEU A 270 -6.00 -11.37 0.00
CA LEU A 270 -4.80 -11.64 0.78
C LEU A 270 -4.51 -13.13 0.93
N SER A 271 -5.56 -13.95 0.99
CA SER A 271 -5.47 -15.41 1.06
C SER A 271 -6.78 -16.06 0.61
N GLY A 272 -6.71 -17.35 0.27
CA GLY A 272 -7.87 -18.13 -0.14
C GLY A 272 -8.29 -17.91 -1.59
N ASN A 273 -9.43 -18.50 -1.96
CA ASN A 273 -10.04 -18.42 -3.27
C ASN A 273 -11.55 -18.26 -3.13
N GLY A 274 -12.18 -17.69 -4.13
CA GLY A 274 -13.62 -17.48 -4.13
C GLY A 274 -14.17 -17.18 -5.52
N ILE A 275 -15.47 -16.95 -5.55
CA ILE A 275 -16.22 -16.53 -6.73
C ILE A 275 -16.77 -15.15 -6.45
N LEU A 276 -16.50 -14.21 -7.34
CA LEU A 276 -17.12 -12.90 -7.41
C LEU A 276 -18.32 -12.99 -8.35
N ASP A 277 -19.52 -12.76 -7.84
CA ASP A 277 -20.73 -12.65 -8.65
C ASP A 277 -21.18 -11.19 -8.78
N ILE A 278 -21.35 -10.75 -9.99
CA ILE A 278 -21.91 -9.43 -10.32
C ILE A 278 -23.08 -9.61 -11.28
N ASP A 279 -24.29 -9.44 -10.77
CA ASP A 279 -25.55 -9.58 -11.51
C ASP A 279 -25.69 -10.93 -12.24
N GLY A 280 -25.29 -12.03 -11.57
CA GLY A 280 -25.37 -13.40 -12.09
C GLY A 280 -24.22 -13.79 -13.01
N LYS A 281 -23.22 -12.93 -13.18
CA LYS A 281 -21.99 -13.28 -13.88
C LYS A 281 -20.87 -13.57 -12.87
N GLU A 282 -20.39 -14.80 -12.91
CA GLU A 282 -19.36 -15.29 -12.00
C GLU A 282 -17.95 -15.10 -12.56
N TYR A 283 -17.01 -14.83 -11.66
CA TYR A 283 -15.59 -14.69 -11.95
C TYR A 283 -14.80 -15.35 -10.83
N ASP A 284 -13.80 -16.15 -11.18
CA ASP A 284 -12.85 -16.70 -10.19
C ASP A 284 -11.98 -15.58 -9.63
N ILE A 285 -11.86 -15.53 -8.30
CA ILE A 285 -10.92 -14.68 -7.59
C ILE A 285 -9.98 -15.52 -6.74
N GLN A 286 -8.71 -15.12 -6.73
CA GLN A 286 -7.67 -15.84 -6.00
C GLN A 286 -6.70 -14.86 -5.32
N ALA A 287 -6.05 -15.34 -4.27
CA ALA A 287 -5.07 -14.58 -3.52
C ALA A 287 -4.00 -13.96 -4.44
N GLY A 288 -3.62 -12.71 -4.15
CA GLY A 288 -2.60 -11.96 -4.85
C GLY A 288 -3.04 -11.31 -6.17
N ILE A 289 -4.17 -11.69 -6.76
CA ILE A 289 -4.66 -11.06 -8.00
C ILE A 289 -5.58 -9.89 -7.70
N GLY A 290 -5.08 -8.69 -7.92
CA GLY A 290 -5.86 -7.46 -7.73
C GLY A 290 -6.92 -7.28 -8.80
N PHE A 291 -8.05 -6.70 -8.38
CA PHE A 291 -9.12 -6.30 -9.31
C PHE A 291 -9.81 -5.03 -8.83
N ILE A 292 -10.47 -4.35 -9.75
CA ILE A 292 -11.24 -3.14 -9.46
C ILE A 292 -12.70 -3.41 -9.76
N ILE A 293 -13.57 -3.20 -8.77
CA ILE A 293 -15.01 -3.12 -8.98
C ILE A 293 -15.33 -1.71 -9.47
N THR A 294 -15.85 -1.57 -10.67
CA THR A 294 -16.13 -0.27 -11.28
C THR A 294 -17.40 0.39 -10.70
N SER A 295 -17.58 1.67 -10.93
CA SER A 295 -18.77 2.43 -10.48
C SER A 295 -20.09 1.95 -11.08
N HIS A 296 -20.04 1.14 -12.14
CA HIS A 296 -21.21 0.52 -12.75
C HIS A 296 -21.79 -0.65 -11.95
N THR A 297 -21.07 -1.10 -10.92
CA THR A 297 -21.49 -2.12 -9.98
C THR A 297 -21.80 -1.44 -8.65
N LYS A 298 -23.05 -1.48 -8.20
CA LYS A 298 -23.46 -0.89 -6.91
C LYS A 298 -23.38 -1.86 -5.74
N ARG A 299 -23.48 -3.15 -6.06
CA ARG A 299 -23.38 -4.24 -5.10
C ARG A 299 -22.81 -5.46 -5.81
N TYR A 300 -21.97 -6.20 -5.13
CA TYR A 300 -21.41 -7.46 -5.61
C TYR A 300 -21.45 -8.51 -4.50
N PHE A 301 -21.33 -9.74 -4.89
CA PHE A 301 -21.44 -10.89 -4.03
C PHE A 301 -20.18 -11.72 -4.12
N ILE A 302 -19.65 -12.17 -3.00
CA ILE A 302 -18.47 -13.05 -2.94
C ILE A 302 -18.84 -14.32 -2.20
N LYS A 303 -18.50 -15.47 -2.81
CA LYS A 303 -18.59 -16.81 -2.23
C LYS A 303 -17.20 -17.39 -2.05
N GLY A 304 -16.96 -18.09 -0.95
CA GLY A 304 -15.74 -18.85 -0.74
C GLY A 304 -15.14 -18.64 0.65
N ASN A 305 -13.93 -19.14 0.82
CA ASN A 305 -13.12 -18.85 1.99
C ASN A 305 -11.97 -17.93 1.55
N ILE A 306 -12.16 -16.65 1.76
CA ILE A 306 -11.26 -15.63 1.23
C ILE A 306 -11.10 -14.47 2.19
N ASP A 307 -9.88 -14.01 2.32
CA ASP A 307 -9.51 -12.82 3.07
C ASP A 307 -9.28 -11.67 2.07
N LEU A 308 -10.14 -10.68 2.08
CA LEU A 308 -10.17 -9.62 1.07
C LEU A 308 -9.92 -8.25 1.69
N LEU A 309 -8.90 -7.56 1.22
CA LEU A 309 -8.68 -6.14 1.51
C LEU A 309 -9.31 -5.28 0.42
N VAL A 310 -10.17 -4.35 0.83
CA VAL A 310 -10.84 -3.41 -0.06
C VAL A 310 -10.45 -2.00 0.31
N SER A 311 -9.96 -1.23 -0.65
CA SER A 311 -9.70 0.21 -0.48
C SER A 311 -10.56 1.04 -1.44
N VAL A 312 -11.04 2.17 -0.93
CA VAL A 312 -11.87 3.10 -1.70
C VAL A 312 -11.22 4.48 -1.63
N PRO A 313 -10.88 5.08 -2.77
CA PRO A 313 -10.41 6.46 -2.85
C PRO A 313 -11.50 7.46 -2.39
N LYS A 314 -11.08 8.63 -1.92
CA LYS A 314 -11.96 9.71 -1.47
C LYS A 314 -11.67 11.02 -2.15
#